data_f666df3bd9cb0ffc6df12e4c5cd1d22d
#
_entry.id   f666df3bd9cb0ffc6df12e4c5cd1d22d
#
_cell.length_a   1.000
_cell.length_b   1.000
_cell.length_c   1.000
_cell.angle_alpha   90.00
_cell.angle_beta   90.00
_cell.angle_gamma   90.00
#
_symmetry.space_group_name_H-M   'P 1'
#
loop_
_entity.id
_entity.type
_entity.pdbx_description
1 polymer ?
#
loop_
_entity_poly.entity_id
_entity_poly.type
_entity_poly.pdbx_seq_one_letter_code
_entity_poly.pdbx_strand_id
1 'polypeptide(L)'
;MKKRKGFIFDLDGVIVDTAKYHFLAWKKIANELGIDFTLEHNELLKGVSRVRSLDIILELGKIEASQEDKDKWLIQKNEDYLSYLVDMNETEILPGVMKVLKFLKANNQPIALGSASKNAKPILEKTGTLAFFDAIVD
;
A
#
# COMPACT_ATOMS: atom_id res chain seq x y z
N MET A 1 -21.32 31.55 4.30
CA MET A 1 -21.21 30.16 3.84
C MET A 1 -20.02 29.48 4.51
N LYS A 2 -20.27 28.41 5.25
CA LYS A 2 -19.19 27.67 5.90
C LYS A 2 -18.41 26.87 4.86
N LYS A 3 -17.12 27.13 4.72
CA LYS A 3 -16.24 26.30 3.92
C LYS A 3 -16.03 24.97 4.68
N ARG A 4 -16.38 23.85 4.04
CA ARG A 4 -16.04 22.53 4.56
C ARG A 4 -14.59 22.25 4.23
N LYS A 5 -13.81 21.89 5.26
CA LYS A 5 -12.48 21.37 5.09
C LYS A 5 -12.58 19.85 5.11
N GLY A 6 -11.95 19.21 4.15
CA GLY A 6 -11.80 17.77 4.13
C GLY A 6 -10.35 17.38 4.35
N PHE A 7 -10.13 16.13 4.76
CA PHE A 7 -8.79 15.57 4.99
C PHE A 7 -8.63 14.32 4.12
N ILE A 8 -7.53 14.27 3.40
CA ILE A 8 -7.18 13.13 2.56
C ILE A 8 -5.93 12.50 3.12
N PHE A 9 -6.00 11.20 3.41
CA PHE A 9 -4.88 10.42 3.94
C PHE A 9 -4.41 9.41 2.91
N ASP A 10 -3.11 9.20 2.84
CA ASP A 10 -2.55 8.04 2.16
C ASP A 10 -2.67 6.82 3.10
N LEU A 11 -2.55 5.62 2.56
CA LEU A 11 -2.68 4.38 3.32
C LEU A 11 -1.33 3.88 3.84
N ASP A 12 -0.46 3.46 2.92
CA ASP A 12 0.80 2.79 3.26
C ASP A 12 1.79 3.76 3.89
N GLY A 13 2.23 3.45 5.11
CA GLY A 13 3.16 4.29 5.85
C GLY A 13 2.55 5.54 6.46
N VAL A 14 1.24 5.75 6.33
CA VAL A 14 0.50 6.87 6.93
C VAL A 14 -0.55 6.36 7.91
N ILE A 15 -1.50 5.56 7.45
CA ILE A 15 -2.53 4.95 8.31
C ILE A 15 -2.01 3.66 8.93
N VAL A 16 -1.36 2.81 8.13
CA VAL A 16 -0.90 1.49 8.53
C VAL A 16 0.55 1.26 8.10
N ASP A 17 1.24 0.38 8.83
CA ASP A 17 2.61 -0.02 8.52
C ASP A 17 2.59 -1.23 7.58
N THR A 18 2.21 -1.00 6.32
CA THR A 18 2.14 -2.04 5.29
C THR A 18 3.27 -1.99 4.28
N ALA A 19 4.10 -0.96 4.32
CA ALA A 19 5.24 -0.82 3.41
C ALA A 19 6.18 -2.02 3.48
N LYS A 20 6.38 -2.60 4.66
CA LYS A 20 7.18 -3.80 4.88
C LYS A 20 6.67 -5.01 4.09
N TYR A 21 5.36 -5.15 3.93
CA TYR A 21 4.76 -6.26 3.20
C TYR A 21 4.92 -6.11 1.69
N HIS A 22 4.83 -4.89 1.18
CA HIS A 22 5.14 -4.60 -0.22
C HIS A 22 6.61 -4.93 -0.52
N PHE A 23 7.52 -4.52 0.36
CA PHE A 23 8.93 -4.82 0.22
C PHE A 23 9.19 -6.32 0.19
N LEU A 24 8.61 -7.09 1.11
CA LEU A 24 8.77 -8.53 1.17
C LEU A 24 8.27 -9.22 -0.10
N ALA A 25 7.13 -8.80 -0.62
CA ALA A 25 6.55 -9.37 -1.83
C ALA A 25 7.43 -9.09 -3.06
N TRP A 26 7.92 -7.86 -3.22
CA TRP A 26 8.82 -7.52 -4.31
C TRP A 26 10.17 -8.22 -4.18
N LYS A 27 10.70 -8.30 -2.97
CA LYS A 27 11.98 -8.99 -2.72
C LYS A 27 11.91 -10.45 -3.09
N LYS A 28 10.81 -11.12 -2.81
CA LYS A 28 10.61 -12.52 -3.18
C LYS A 28 10.70 -12.70 -4.69
N ILE A 29 10.01 -11.86 -5.46
CA ILE A 29 10.05 -11.91 -6.92
C ILE A 29 11.46 -11.60 -7.43
N ALA A 30 12.11 -10.58 -6.91
CA ALA A 30 13.47 -10.21 -7.31
C ALA A 30 14.45 -11.34 -7.04
N ASN A 31 14.35 -12.01 -5.89
CA ASN A 31 15.22 -13.14 -5.55
C ASN A 31 15.05 -14.30 -6.54
N GLU A 32 13.83 -14.59 -6.95
CA GLU A 32 13.55 -15.62 -7.96
C GLU A 32 14.21 -15.30 -9.32
N LEU A 33 14.38 -14.01 -9.59
CA LEU A 33 15.02 -13.53 -10.82
C LEU A 33 16.53 -13.30 -10.69
N GLY A 34 17.10 -13.62 -9.52
CA GLY A 34 18.51 -13.40 -9.26
C GLY A 34 18.91 -11.95 -9.03
N ILE A 35 17.94 -11.09 -8.69
CA ILE A 35 18.16 -9.67 -8.43
C ILE A 35 18.30 -9.46 -6.93
N ASP A 36 19.35 -8.74 -6.51
CA ASP A 36 19.50 -8.31 -5.12
C ASP A 36 18.70 -7.02 -4.90
N PHE A 37 17.49 -7.18 -4.37
CA PHE A 37 16.58 -6.08 -4.13
C PHE A 37 16.69 -5.61 -2.68
N THR A 38 17.24 -4.41 -2.48
CA THR A 38 17.54 -3.85 -1.17
C THR A 38 16.46 -2.89 -0.69
N LEU A 39 16.54 -2.48 0.58
CA LEU A 39 15.67 -1.43 1.11
C LEU A 39 15.87 -0.10 0.38
N GLU A 40 17.09 0.21 -0.06
CA GLU A 40 17.36 1.39 -0.87
C GLU A 40 16.63 1.33 -2.21
N HIS A 41 16.64 0.19 -2.86
CA HIS A 41 15.89 -0.04 -4.09
C HIS A 41 14.39 0.13 -3.86
N ASN A 42 13.90 -0.31 -2.70
CA ASN A 42 12.48 -0.19 -2.36
C ASN A 42 12.02 1.27 -2.26
N GLU A 43 12.92 2.20 -1.88
CA GLU A 43 12.59 3.62 -1.87
C GLU A 43 12.19 4.15 -3.25
N LEU A 44 12.74 3.55 -4.32
CA LEU A 44 12.40 3.92 -5.69
C LEU A 44 10.95 3.55 -6.07
N LEU A 45 10.33 2.66 -5.31
CA LEU A 45 8.97 2.17 -5.58
C LEU A 45 7.90 2.93 -4.81
N LYS A 46 8.25 3.83 -3.91
CA LYS A 46 7.27 4.59 -3.13
C LYS A 46 6.42 5.48 -4.03
N GLY A 47 5.11 5.36 -3.89
CA GLY A 47 4.16 6.12 -4.71
C GLY A 47 4.09 5.69 -6.16
N VAL A 48 4.71 4.59 -6.52
CA VAL A 48 4.79 4.07 -7.89
C VAL A 48 3.76 2.95 -8.07
N SER A 49 3.12 2.88 -9.22
CA SER A 49 2.15 1.83 -9.55
C SER A 49 2.80 0.45 -9.52
N ARG A 50 1.99 -0.58 -9.36
CA ARG A 50 2.46 -1.98 -9.38
C ARG A 50 3.18 -2.33 -10.67
N VAL A 51 2.61 -1.94 -11.80
CA VAL A 51 3.19 -2.22 -13.13
C VAL A 51 4.55 -1.53 -13.28
N ARG A 52 4.63 -0.26 -12.96
CA ARG A 52 5.89 0.50 -13.06
C ARG A 52 6.93 0.00 -12.06
N SER A 53 6.51 -0.43 -10.88
CA SER A 53 7.40 -1.01 -9.87
C SER A 53 8.11 -2.25 -10.40
N LEU A 54 7.38 -3.14 -11.06
CA LEU A 54 7.99 -4.31 -11.69
C LEU A 54 9.01 -3.91 -12.77
N ASP A 55 8.67 -2.92 -13.60
CA ASP A 55 9.60 -2.44 -14.63
C ASP A 55 10.89 -1.92 -14.01
N ILE A 56 10.81 -1.18 -12.90
CA ILE A 56 11.99 -0.67 -12.19
C ILE A 56 12.85 -1.83 -11.69
N ILE A 57 12.24 -2.86 -11.10
CA ILE A 57 12.97 -4.04 -10.62
C ILE A 57 13.69 -4.75 -11.77
N LEU A 58 13.00 -4.94 -12.90
CA LEU A 58 13.59 -5.57 -14.06
C LEU A 58 14.75 -4.76 -14.63
N GLU A 59 14.64 -3.43 -14.64
CA GLU A 59 15.72 -2.52 -15.04
C GLU A 59 16.95 -2.67 -14.15
N LEU A 60 16.74 -2.80 -12.82
CA LEU A 60 17.84 -3.00 -11.86
C LEU A 60 18.62 -4.29 -12.16
N GLY A 61 17.93 -5.34 -12.58
CA GLY A 61 18.55 -6.61 -12.93
C GLY A 61 18.95 -6.71 -14.39
N LYS A 62 18.69 -5.68 -15.19
CA LYS A 62 18.91 -5.68 -16.64
C LYS A 62 18.25 -6.87 -17.33
N ILE A 63 17.02 -7.17 -16.92
CA ILE A 63 16.23 -8.29 -17.41
C ILE A 63 15.17 -7.77 -18.37
N GLU A 64 15.13 -8.36 -19.57
CA GLU A 64 14.03 -8.17 -20.50
C GLU A 64 13.03 -9.31 -20.30
N ALA A 65 11.74 -8.97 -20.24
CA ALA A 65 10.68 -9.94 -20.00
C ALA A 65 9.52 -9.71 -20.97
N SER A 66 8.85 -10.80 -21.34
CA SER A 66 7.62 -10.73 -22.13
C SER A 66 6.49 -10.16 -21.27
N GLN A 67 5.45 -9.64 -21.93
CA GLN A 67 4.27 -9.16 -21.22
C GLN A 67 3.59 -10.29 -20.43
N GLU A 68 3.60 -11.50 -20.97
CA GLU A 68 3.06 -12.68 -20.29
C GLU A 68 3.77 -12.96 -18.98
N ASP A 69 5.11 -12.92 -18.97
CA ASP A 69 5.89 -13.11 -17.74
C ASP A 69 5.66 -11.99 -16.75
N LYS A 70 5.61 -10.74 -17.20
CA LYS A 70 5.30 -9.60 -16.34
C LYS A 70 3.94 -9.76 -15.68
N ASP A 71 2.92 -10.18 -16.41
CA ASP A 71 1.58 -10.39 -15.89
C ASP A 71 1.57 -11.46 -14.80
N LYS A 72 2.32 -12.55 -14.99
CA LYS A 72 2.47 -13.61 -13.97
C LYS A 72 3.08 -13.07 -12.68
N TRP A 73 4.17 -12.30 -12.81
CA TRP A 73 4.84 -11.74 -11.63
C TRP A 73 3.97 -10.71 -10.90
N LEU A 74 3.18 -9.93 -11.64
CA LEU A 74 2.25 -8.97 -11.04
C LEU A 74 1.17 -9.69 -10.23
N ILE A 75 0.62 -10.78 -10.77
CA ILE A 75 -0.37 -11.60 -10.07
C ILE A 75 0.27 -12.23 -8.83
N GLN A 76 1.44 -12.81 -8.97
CA GLN A 76 2.17 -13.43 -7.86
C GLN A 76 2.47 -12.43 -6.75
N LYS A 77 2.95 -11.24 -7.10
CA LYS A 77 3.23 -10.19 -6.12
C LYS A 77 1.97 -9.84 -5.32
N ASN A 78 0.84 -9.70 -6.00
CA ASN A 78 -0.41 -9.38 -5.31
C ASN A 78 -0.88 -10.51 -4.39
N GLU A 79 -0.77 -11.74 -4.84
CA GLU A 79 -1.12 -12.92 -4.03
C GLU A 79 -0.21 -13.02 -2.79
N ASP A 80 1.09 -12.84 -2.95
CA ASP A 80 2.05 -12.85 -1.85
C ASP A 80 1.76 -11.72 -0.85
N TYR A 81 1.51 -10.52 -1.36
CA TYR A 81 1.15 -9.37 -0.54
C TYR A 81 -0.12 -9.65 0.27
N LEU A 82 -1.17 -10.15 -0.37
CA LEU A 82 -2.42 -10.48 0.31
C LEU A 82 -2.24 -11.57 1.36
N SER A 83 -1.34 -12.54 1.12
CA SER A 83 -1.03 -13.58 2.10
C SER A 83 -0.44 -13.00 3.39
N TYR A 84 0.38 -11.96 3.28
CA TYR A 84 0.93 -11.27 4.46
C TYR A 84 -0.12 -10.50 5.24
N LEU A 85 -1.24 -10.13 4.61
CA LEU A 85 -2.32 -9.38 5.25
C LEU A 85 -3.33 -10.26 6.00
N VAL A 86 -3.27 -11.59 5.85
CA VAL A 86 -4.24 -12.52 6.43
C VAL A 86 -4.40 -12.32 7.94
N ASP A 87 -3.29 -12.13 8.65
CA ASP A 87 -3.26 -11.96 10.10
C ASP A 87 -3.24 -10.49 10.54
N MET A 88 -3.48 -9.56 9.62
CA MET A 88 -3.49 -8.14 9.92
C MET A 88 -4.63 -7.77 10.85
N ASN A 89 -4.34 -6.87 11.79
CA ASN A 89 -5.32 -6.35 12.74
C ASN A 89 -4.98 -4.89 13.11
N GLU A 90 -5.64 -4.37 14.13
CA GLU A 90 -5.47 -2.97 14.57
C GLU A 90 -4.04 -2.64 15.02
N THR A 91 -3.19 -3.63 15.32
CA THR A 91 -1.80 -3.36 15.71
C THR A 91 -0.95 -2.82 14.57
N GLU A 92 -1.41 -2.94 13.32
CA GLU A 92 -0.74 -2.37 12.15
C GLU A 92 -1.01 -0.87 11.98
N ILE A 93 -1.94 -0.31 12.75
CA ILE A 93 -2.23 1.13 12.71
C ILE A 93 -1.05 1.89 13.31
N LEU A 94 -0.55 2.89 12.58
CA LEU A 94 0.58 3.69 13.04
C LEU A 94 0.20 4.54 14.25
N PRO A 95 1.18 4.82 15.15
CA PRO A 95 0.92 5.62 16.36
C PRO A 95 0.30 6.97 16.05
N GLY A 96 -0.73 7.34 16.84
CA GLY A 96 -1.42 8.62 16.70
C GLY A 96 -2.52 8.68 15.66
N VAL A 97 -2.59 7.70 14.74
CA VAL A 97 -3.59 7.69 13.66
C VAL A 97 -5.01 7.65 14.22
N MET A 98 -5.30 6.71 15.13
CA MET A 98 -6.65 6.58 15.69
C MET A 98 -7.09 7.85 16.42
N LYS A 99 -6.17 8.50 17.11
CA LYS A 99 -6.45 9.75 17.82
C LYS A 99 -6.88 10.84 16.83
N VAL A 100 -6.16 10.97 15.72
CA VAL A 100 -6.48 11.95 14.66
C VAL A 100 -7.83 11.63 14.02
N LEU A 101 -8.07 10.37 13.64
CA LEU A 101 -9.32 9.96 12.99
C LEU A 101 -10.51 10.20 13.89
N LYS A 102 -10.42 9.85 15.17
CA LYS A 102 -11.49 10.09 16.15
C LYS A 102 -11.75 11.58 16.36
N PHE A 103 -10.70 12.39 16.41
CA PHE A 103 -10.81 13.83 16.54
C PHE A 103 -11.56 14.44 15.35
N LEU A 104 -11.17 14.07 14.13
CA LEU A 104 -11.81 14.58 12.91
C LEU A 104 -13.28 14.15 12.84
N LYS A 105 -13.58 12.90 13.18
CA LYS A 105 -14.94 12.38 13.17
C LYS A 105 -15.82 13.12 14.17
N ALA A 106 -15.30 13.34 15.40
CA ALA A 106 -16.02 14.06 16.44
C ALA A 106 -16.32 15.53 16.06
N ASN A 107 -15.50 16.13 15.20
CA ASN A 107 -15.67 17.48 14.70
C ASN A 107 -16.39 17.54 13.34
N ASN A 108 -17.00 16.44 12.91
CA ASN A 108 -17.75 16.31 11.66
C ASN A 108 -16.94 16.72 10.41
N GLN A 109 -15.64 16.44 10.43
CA GLN A 109 -14.78 16.73 9.27
C GLN A 109 -14.83 15.55 8.27
N PRO A 110 -15.04 15.81 6.99
CA PRO A 110 -14.96 14.77 5.98
C PRO A 110 -13.56 14.16 5.91
N ILE A 111 -13.49 12.83 5.85
CA ILE A 111 -12.23 12.09 5.78
C ILE A 111 -12.26 11.19 4.54
N ALA A 112 -11.23 11.30 3.71
CA ALA A 112 -11.08 10.46 2.54
C ALA A 112 -9.72 9.78 2.55
N LEU A 113 -9.67 8.59 1.95
CA LEU A 113 -8.41 7.88 1.69
C LEU A 113 -8.06 8.04 0.22
N GLY A 114 -6.83 8.46 -0.07
CA GLY A 114 -6.26 8.41 -1.41
C GLY A 114 -5.12 7.40 -1.40
N SER A 115 -5.24 6.33 -2.18
CA SER A 115 -4.24 5.27 -2.19
C SER A 115 -4.02 4.74 -3.59
N ALA A 116 -2.76 4.48 -3.93
CA ALA A 116 -2.42 3.76 -5.15
C ALA A 116 -2.69 2.25 -5.03
N SER A 117 -2.97 1.76 -3.83
CA SER A 117 -3.23 0.35 -3.57
C SER A 117 -4.69 -0.01 -3.82
N LYS A 118 -4.90 -1.04 -4.64
CA LYS A 118 -6.25 -1.59 -4.87
C LYS A 118 -6.73 -2.45 -3.70
N ASN A 119 -5.89 -2.67 -2.70
CA ASN A 119 -6.21 -3.48 -1.53
C ASN A 119 -6.57 -2.61 -0.30
N ALA A 120 -6.82 -1.32 -0.49
CA ALA A 120 -7.07 -0.37 0.59
C ALA A 120 -8.28 -0.78 1.45
N LYS A 121 -9.41 -1.08 0.84
CA LYS A 121 -10.63 -1.41 1.56
C LYS A 121 -10.48 -2.62 2.49
N PRO A 122 -9.94 -3.78 2.03
CA PRO A 122 -9.68 -4.90 2.91
C PRO A 122 -8.76 -4.56 4.08
N ILE A 123 -7.74 -3.74 3.86
CA ILE A 123 -6.82 -3.30 4.91
C ILE A 123 -7.56 -2.47 5.95
N LEU A 124 -8.39 -1.52 5.54
CA LEU A 124 -9.18 -0.69 6.45
C LEU A 124 -10.18 -1.54 7.25
N GLU A 125 -10.79 -2.54 6.63
CA GLU A 125 -11.69 -3.47 7.32
C GLU A 125 -10.95 -4.26 8.40
N LYS A 126 -9.78 -4.82 8.08
CA LYS A 126 -8.98 -5.63 9.02
C LYS A 126 -8.44 -4.83 10.19
N THR A 127 -8.15 -3.56 9.99
CA THR A 127 -7.64 -2.67 11.04
C THR A 127 -8.73 -1.95 11.82
N GLY A 128 -10.00 -2.09 11.38
CA GLY A 128 -11.14 -1.43 12.04
C GLY A 128 -11.24 0.06 11.77
N THR A 129 -10.60 0.55 10.71
CA THR A 129 -10.59 1.99 10.38
C THR A 129 -11.55 2.40 9.28
N LEU A 130 -12.16 1.43 8.58
CA LEU A 130 -13.02 1.72 7.42
C LEU A 130 -14.15 2.71 7.74
N ALA A 131 -14.79 2.58 8.91
CA ALA A 131 -15.91 3.42 9.30
C ALA A 131 -15.57 4.91 9.45
N PHE A 132 -14.28 5.26 9.58
CA PHE A 132 -13.85 6.65 9.68
C PHE A 132 -13.78 7.37 8.34
N PHE A 133 -13.77 6.63 7.24
CA PHE A 133 -13.59 7.22 5.89
C PHE A 133 -14.94 7.42 5.21
N ASP A 134 -15.17 8.62 4.72
CA ASP A 134 -16.38 8.97 3.95
C ASP A 134 -16.24 8.59 2.48
N ALA A 135 -15.00 8.53 1.99
CA ALA A 135 -14.70 8.14 0.62
C ALA A 135 -13.34 7.45 0.52
N ILE A 136 -13.20 6.55 -0.42
CA ILE A 136 -11.96 5.87 -0.75
C ILE A 136 -11.70 6.06 -2.25
N VAL A 137 -10.53 6.60 -2.58
CA VAL A 137 -10.07 6.79 -3.96
C VAL A 137 -8.80 5.94 -4.13
N ASP A 138 -8.90 4.93 -4.97
CA ASP A 138 -7.79 4.00 -5.25
C ASP A 138 -7.44 3.95 -6.74
#